data_7555aa21ab9dc6b9ff3b12853b5524c1
#
_entry.id   7555aa21ab9dc6b9ff3b12853b5524c1
#
_cell.length_a   1.000
_cell.length_b   1.000
_cell.length_c   1.000
_cell.angle_alpha   90.00
_cell.angle_beta   90.00
_cell.angle_gamma   90.00
#
_symmetry.space_group_name_H-M   'P 1'
#
loop_
_entity.id
_entity.type
_entity.pdbx_description
1 polymer ?
#
loop_
_entity_poly.entity_id
_entity_poly.type
_entity_poly.pdbx_seq_one_letter_code
_entity_poly.pdbx_strand_id
1 'polypeptide(L)'
;MEPTPVPGLGDSSLHRYLDGEFWSLKNELSTLLGCSPLFRHRYDLSLDEMRALTFQRVKFIMGLPLLKRAIQEQAEKTKNFVNRSLVIGEVLSTADMATGVKCGIIYWLFGGAVRNLGSPGHVTKWLQPLQEQKYTGMFAMTERGHGSNVRGIQTEATFDLSAQEFVIDTPCENAEKMYIGNAMYGNYAAVFAQLIINGRSQGPHCFIVPIRDEKGSLYPGVTAIDMMYKEGLHGVDNGILIFHKVRIPRENLLDKFGSVAPDGQYHSPIKNKSARFNAMLAALTPSRLAVTFQAMGAMKLGLTIAIRYSHRYAGILLDEDIFHGKELADSRPLQALVAGLKAYSTWENVRCLQDCRECTGGMGYMMENRISGLKCDTDVFVTFEGDNVVMLQVVVRELLAQYTKQHKEKPLFSCLQNWAESGSDKLRTSFLAFNVDIVDNLAFLLKAVNFRERVLQRSLVARIYHKVMTKKEDFFSAWNSCLHHVASLSLAHIHRVTLEQFSLAVRSCPDQEDQALLMKFCLLYATKLVFQERAWYLEHKYLTPMASTRIRSQLLDLCDSVKDDALRVISAFNIPDTSLHAPIAGITNAKAAWAFYPAPLQPEPGEGARSQRRKLEAKL
;
A
#
# COMPACT_ATOMS: atom_id res chain seq x y z
N MET A 1 -28.41 -29.57 -20.23
CA MET A 1 -28.18 -28.14 -20.48
C MET A 1 -26.71 -27.98 -20.76
N GLU A 2 -26.36 -27.66 -22.00
CA GLU A 2 -24.99 -27.33 -22.38
C GLU A 2 -24.60 -26.02 -21.66
N PRO A 3 -23.39 -25.92 -21.11
CA PRO A 3 -22.95 -24.70 -20.49
C PRO A 3 -22.81 -23.61 -21.57
N THR A 4 -23.52 -22.51 -21.39
CA THR A 4 -23.34 -21.31 -22.20
C THR A 4 -21.85 -20.93 -22.21
N PRO A 5 -21.22 -20.66 -23.35
CA PRO A 5 -19.83 -20.27 -23.41
C PRO A 5 -19.67 -18.94 -22.67
N VAL A 6 -18.79 -18.92 -21.68
CA VAL A 6 -18.36 -17.68 -21.02
C VAL A 6 -17.72 -16.80 -22.10
N PRO A 7 -18.15 -15.52 -22.27
CA PRO A 7 -17.53 -14.63 -23.24
C PRO A 7 -16.03 -14.58 -23.02
N GLY A 8 -15.23 -14.67 -24.09
CA GLY A 8 -13.78 -14.68 -24.03
C GLY A 8 -13.23 -13.53 -23.20
N LEU A 9 -12.30 -13.83 -22.32
CA LEU A 9 -11.65 -12.97 -21.33
C LEU A 9 -10.94 -11.72 -21.89
N GLY A 10 -10.95 -11.47 -23.19
CA GLY A 10 -10.01 -10.56 -23.84
C GLY A 10 -10.52 -9.22 -24.30
N ASP A 11 -11.82 -8.95 -24.40
CA ASP A 11 -12.30 -7.78 -25.16
C ASP A 11 -13.54 -7.06 -24.59
N SER A 12 -13.67 -7.01 -23.25
CA SER A 12 -14.73 -6.19 -22.65
C SER A 12 -14.31 -4.71 -22.62
N SER A 13 -15.21 -3.81 -23.02
CA SER A 13 -15.05 -2.36 -22.91
C SER A 13 -14.72 -1.95 -21.46
N LEU A 14 -15.37 -2.60 -20.52
CA LEU A 14 -15.15 -2.38 -19.07
C LEU A 14 -13.71 -2.69 -18.64
N HIS A 15 -13.09 -3.76 -19.14
CA HIS A 15 -11.69 -4.06 -18.84
C HIS A 15 -10.76 -2.92 -19.32
N ARG A 16 -10.94 -2.49 -20.58
CA ARG A 16 -10.15 -1.38 -21.12
C ARG A 16 -10.38 -0.08 -20.36
N TYR A 17 -11.60 0.18 -19.93
CA TYR A 17 -11.93 1.35 -19.12
C TYR A 17 -11.27 1.32 -17.73
N LEU A 18 -11.36 0.19 -17.01
CA LEU A 18 -10.79 0.03 -15.69
C LEU A 18 -9.26 0.10 -15.67
N ASP A 19 -8.60 -0.45 -16.67
CA ASP A 19 -7.13 -0.45 -16.78
C ASP A 19 -6.59 0.77 -17.54
N GLY A 20 -7.48 1.56 -18.19
CA GLY A 20 -7.15 2.80 -18.88
C GLY A 20 -6.02 2.62 -19.89
N GLU A 21 -5.12 3.59 -19.98
CA GLU A 21 -3.97 3.57 -20.88
C GLU A 21 -2.99 2.41 -20.63
N PHE A 22 -3.06 1.75 -19.46
CA PHE A 22 -2.17 0.67 -19.08
C PHE A 22 -2.73 -0.74 -19.35
N TRP A 23 -3.92 -0.88 -19.93
CA TRP A 23 -4.54 -2.18 -20.19
C TRP A 23 -3.65 -3.13 -20.99
N SER A 24 -2.96 -2.63 -22.03
CA SER A 24 -2.07 -3.42 -22.87
C SER A 24 -0.84 -3.89 -22.07
N LEU A 25 -0.23 -3.01 -21.28
CA LEU A 25 0.89 -3.30 -20.40
C LEU A 25 0.53 -4.39 -19.38
N LYS A 26 -0.62 -4.23 -18.72
CA LYS A 26 -1.11 -5.22 -17.73
C LYS A 26 -1.35 -6.59 -18.37
N ASN A 27 -2.00 -6.60 -19.53
CA ASN A 27 -2.30 -7.84 -20.26
C ASN A 27 -1.03 -8.55 -20.71
N GLU A 28 -0.07 -7.83 -21.31
CA GLU A 28 1.21 -8.40 -21.72
C GLU A 28 1.97 -8.98 -20.52
N LEU A 29 2.12 -8.22 -19.44
CA LEU A 29 2.85 -8.67 -18.25
C LEU A 29 2.15 -9.84 -17.56
N SER A 30 0.81 -9.80 -17.40
CA SER A 30 0.05 -10.89 -16.80
C SER A 30 0.16 -12.18 -17.60
N THR A 31 0.15 -12.10 -18.94
CA THR A 31 0.34 -13.24 -19.83
C THR A 31 1.74 -13.82 -19.69
N LEU A 32 2.77 -12.98 -19.73
CA LEU A 32 4.16 -13.41 -19.58
C LEU A 32 4.41 -14.14 -18.24
N LEU A 33 3.87 -13.60 -17.15
CA LEU A 33 4.02 -14.22 -15.83
C LEU A 33 3.19 -15.50 -15.71
N GLY A 34 1.92 -15.48 -16.14
CA GLY A 34 1.02 -16.63 -16.08
C GLY A 34 1.48 -17.83 -16.91
N CYS A 35 2.13 -17.59 -18.04
CA CYS A 35 2.69 -18.67 -18.89
C CYS A 35 4.04 -19.19 -18.39
N SER A 36 4.74 -18.48 -17.49
CA SER A 36 6.04 -18.89 -17.00
C SER A 36 5.92 -19.96 -15.91
N PRO A 37 6.57 -21.14 -16.07
CA PRO A 37 6.59 -22.18 -15.05
C PRO A 37 7.16 -21.69 -13.70
N LEU A 38 8.01 -20.65 -13.74
CA LEU A 38 8.63 -20.05 -12.56
C LEU A 38 7.60 -19.41 -11.63
N PHE A 39 6.46 -18.95 -12.15
CA PHE A 39 5.38 -18.31 -11.39
C PHE A 39 4.27 -19.27 -10.96
N ARG A 40 4.42 -20.57 -11.21
CA ARG A 40 3.48 -21.55 -10.64
C ARG A 40 3.46 -21.43 -9.11
N HIS A 41 2.27 -21.45 -8.54
CA HIS A 41 2.12 -21.43 -7.09
C HIS A 41 2.68 -22.73 -6.48
N ARG A 42 3.50 -22.60 -5.46
CA ARG A 42 4.13 -23.70 -4.73
C ARG A 42 3.85 -23.53 -3.24
N TYR A 43 3.42 -24.59 -2.58
CA TYR A 43 3.11 -24.64 -1.14
C TYR A 43 3.87 -25.76 -0.41
N ASP A 44 4.75 -26.43 -1.11
CA ASP A 44 5.54 -27.59 -0.68
C ASP A 44 7.03 -27.22 -0.43
N LEU A 45 7.36 -25.91 -0.36
CA LEU A 45 8.72 -25.41 -0.28
C LEU A 45 9.11 -25.10 1.18
N SER A 46 10.37 -25.40 1.53
CA SER A 46 11.02 -24.87 2.73
C SER A 46 11.22 -23.35 2.65
N LEU A 47 11.54 -22.72 3.77
CA LEU A 47 11.80 -21.26 3.82
C LEU A 47 12.91 -20.85 2.85
N ASP A 48 14.01 -21.59 2.83
CA ASP A 48 15.15 -21.28 1.96
C ASP A 48 14.80 -21.46 0.48
N GLU A 49 14.03 -22.49 0.13
CA GLU A 49 13.55 -22.71 -1.23
C GLU A 49 12.57 -21.61 -1.68
N MET A 50 11.67 -21.15 -0.79
CA MET A 50 10.77 -20.01 -1.09
C MET A 50 11.57 -18.73 -1.36
N ARG A 51 12.59 -18.44 -0.57
CA ARG A 51 13.47 -17.28 -0.75
C ARG A 51 14.29 -17.38 -2.04
N ALA A 52 14.85 -18.54 -2.33
CA ALA A 52 15.59 -18.79 -3.56
C ALA A 52 14.70 -18.64 -4.80
N LEU A 53 13.48 -19.20 -4.77
CA LEU A 53 12.50 -19.07 -5.83
C LEU A 53 12.09 -17.59 -6.04
N THR A 54 11.82 -16.87 -4.96
CA THR A 54 11.49 -15.43 -5.04
C THR A 54 12.64 -14.64 -5.67
N PHE A 55 13.87 -14.94 -5.31
CA PHE A 55 15.05 -14.29 -5.89
C PHE A 55 15.20 -14.60 -7.40
N GLN A 56 14.94 -15.83 -7.81
CA GLN A 56 14.91 -16.23 -9.23
C GLN A 56 13.80 -15.49 -10.00
N ARG A 57 12.61 -15.35 -9.41
CA ARG A 57 11.49 -14.58 -9.97
C ARG A 57 11.87 -13.11 -10.16
N VAL A 58 12.50 -12.49 -9.17
CA VAL A 58 13.01 -11.11 -9.29
C VAL A 58 14.00 -10.98 -10.44
N LYS A 59 14.97 -11.89 -10.56
CA LYS A 59 15.93 -11.89 -11.67
C LYS A 59 15.24 -12.03 -13.03
N PHE A 60 14.27 -12.92 -13.15
CA PHE A 60 13.49 -13.12 -14.37
C PHE A 60 12.77 -11.83 -14.77
N ILE A 61 12.04 -11.22 -13.84
CA ILE A 61 11.29 -9.97 -14.06
C ILE A 61 12.22 -8.86 -14.54
N MET A 62 13.35 -8.68 -13.88
CA MET A 62 14.33 -7.64 -14.24
C MET A 62 15.00 -7.88 -15.58
N GLY A 63 14.99 -9.11 -16.05
CA GLY A 63 15.43 -9.47 -17.40
C GLY A 63 14.45 -9.07 -18.51
N LEU A 64 13.16 -8.86 -18.18
CA LEU A 64 12.12 -8.57 -19.16
C LEU A 64 12.36 -7.23 -19.88
N PRO A 65 12.32 -7.19 -21.23
CA PRO A 65 12.50 -5.94 -22.00
C PRO A 65 11.48 -4.85 -21.61
N LEU A 66 10.25 -5.25 -21.31
CA LEU A 66 9.17 -4.40 -20.85
C LEU A 66 9.54 -3.67 -19.57
N LEU A 67 10.12 -4.37 -18.59
CA LEU A 67 10.52 -3.74 -17.33
C LEU A 67 11.75 -2.86 -17.49
N LYS A 68 12.75 -3.28 -18.28
CA LYS A 68 13.91 -2.44 -18.60
C LYS A 68 13.49 -1.12 -19.23
N ARG A 69 12.53 -1.14 -20.15
CA ARG A 69 11.95 0.06 -20.75
C ARG A 69 11.26 0.94 -19.70
N ALA A 70 10.43 0.36 -18.82
CA ALA A 70 9.74 1.11 -17.77
C ALA A 70 10.72 1.78 -16.80
N ILE A 71 11.84 1.13 -16.48
CA ILE A 71 12.91 1.69 -15.63
C ILE A 71 13.64 2.84 -16.35
N GLN A 72 13.94 2.68 -17.65
CA GLN A 72 14.56 3.73 -18.46
C GLN A 72 13.67 4.96 -18.54
N GLU A 73 12.38 4.79 -18.82
CA GLU A 73 11.39 5.87 -18.87
C GLU A 73 11.25 6.57 -17.51
N GLN A 74 11.42 5.85 -16.41
CA GLN A 74 11.46 6.42 -15.07
C GLN A 74 12.73 7.28 -14.87
N ALA A 75 13.88 6.85 -15.39
CA ALA A 75 15.12 7.63 -15.32
C ALA A 75 15.01 8.93 -16.14
N GLU A 76 14.37 8.87 -17.30
CA GLU A 76 14.14 9.99 -18.21
C GLU A 76 12.96 10.89 -17.77
N LYS A 77 12.26 10.54 -16.70
CA LYS A 77 11.04 11.24 -16.20
C LYS A 77 9.99 11.45 -17.30
N THR A 78 9.77 10.45 -18.13
CA THR A 78 8.74 10.50 -19.17
C THR A 78 7.36 10.61 -18.56
N LYS A 79 6.36 11.09 -19.34
CA LYS A 79 4.98 11.21 -18.91
C LYS A 79 4.47 9.86 -18.37
N ASN A 80 3.77 9.87 -17.23
CA ASN A 80 3.13 8.70 -16.61
C ASN A 80 4.10 7.61 -16.09
N PHE A 81 5.39 7.90 -15.91
CA PHE A 81 6.36 6.89 -15.46
C PHE A 81 6.06 6.34 -14.06
N VAL A 82 5.49 7.15 -13.16
CA VAL A 82 5.11 6.71 -11.81
C VAL A 82 3.97 5.70 -11.89
N ASN A 83 2.87 6.05 -12.57
CA ASN A 83 1.71 5.18 -12.73
C ASN A 83 2.09 3.86 -13.40
N ARG A 84 2.91 3.88 -14.44
CA ARG A 84 3.40 2.66 -15.10
C ARG A 84 4.11 1.72 -14.13
N SER A 85 4.97 2.25 -13.29
CA SER A 85 5.69 1.44 -12.29
C SER A 85 4.74 0.89 -11.21
N LEU A 86 3.73 1.66 -10.79
CA LEU A 86 2.71 1.22 -9.82
C LEU A 86 1.87 0.08 -10.38
N VAL A 87 1.44 0.20 -11.63
CA VAL A 87 0.68 -0.82 -12.36
C VAL A 87 1.49 -2.12 -12.52
N ILE A 88 2.78 -2.02 -12.84
CA ILE A 88 3.68 -3.18 -12.85
C ILE A 88 3.69 -3.84 -11.46
N GLY A 89 3.82 -3.06 -10.39
CA GLY A 89 3.78 -3.56 -9.01
C GLY A 89 2.48 -4.29 -8.67
N GLU A 90 1.32 -3.81 -9.14
CA GLU A 90 0.02 -4.48 -9.00
C GLU A 90 0.04 -5.86 -9.65
N VAL A 91 0.47 -5.95 -10.91
CA VAL A 91 0.50 -7.23 -11.65
C VAL A 91 1.49 -8.22 -11.04
N LEU A 92 2.68 -7.77 -10.66
CA LEU A 92 3.68 -8.61 -9.99
C LEU A 92 3.14 -9.20 -8.70
N SER A 93 2.45 -8.38 -7.89
CA SER A 93 1.87 -8.81 -6.61
C SER A 93 0.69 -9.77 -6.80
N THR A 94 -0.06 -9.64 -7.88
CA THR A 94 -1.11 -10.60 -8.27
C THR A 94 -0.51 -11.96 -8.63
N ALA A 95 0.61 -11.99 -9.32
CA ALA A 95 1.31 -13.23 -9.68
C ALA A 95 1.98 -13.88 -8.46
N ASP A 96 2.75 -13.10 -7.69
CA ASP A 96 3.40 -13.54 -6.44
C ASP A 96 3.70 -12.34 -5.54
N MET A 97 3.05 -12.27 -4.37
CA MET A 97 3.14 -11.13 -3.46
C MET A 97 4.56 -10.91 -2.95
N ALA A 98 5.25 -11.96 -2.53
CA ALA A 98 6.62 -11.86 -2.02
C ALA A 98 7.59 -11.31 -3.09
N THR A 99 7.43 -11.71 -4.34
CA THR A 99 8.21 -11.19 -5.48
C THR A 99 7.89 -9.72 -5.72
N GLY A 100 6.62 -9.32 -5.70
CA GLY A 100 6.20 -7.92 -5.84
C GLY A 100 6.81 -7.04 -4.77
N VAL A 101 6.75 -7.46 -3.51
CA VAL A 101 7.35 -6.75 -2.36
C VAL A 101 8.87 -6.67 -2.49
N LYS A 102 9.55 -7.77 -2.82
CA LYS A 102 11.02 -7.78 -2.97
C LYS A 102 11.50 -6.90 -4.12
N CYS A 103 10.80 -6.87 -5.25
CA CYS A 103 11.05 -5.89 -6.32
C CYS A 103 10.87 -4.46 -5.82
N GLY A 104 9.83 -4.21 -5.01
CA GLY A 104 9.60 -2.91 -4.37
C GLY A 104 10.77 -2.46 -3.49
N ILE A 105 11.28 -3.34 -2.66
CA ILE A 105 12.45 -3.05 -1.79
C ILE A 105 13.67 -2.67 -2.62
N ILE A 106 13.97 -3.41 -3.66
CA ILE A 106 15.19 -3.21 -4.46
C ILE A 106 15.07 -1.94 -5.32
N TYR A 107 13.96 -1.76 -6.05
CA TYR A 107 13.87 -0.72 -7.09
C TYR A 107 13.14 0.53 -6.63
N TRP A 108 12.12 0.41 -5.76
CA TRP A 108 11.37 1.55 -5.24
C TRP A 108 12.00 2.16 -3.99
N LEU A 109 12.45 1.34 -3.06
CA LEU A 109 13.03 1.83 -1.81
C LEU A 109 14.52 2.14 -1.98
N PHE A 110 15.35 1.14 -2.27
CA PHE A 110 16.78 1.40 -2.49
C PHE A 110 17.02 2.28 -3.72
N GLY A 111 16.52 1.89 -4.88
CA GLY A 111 16.67 2.67 -6.12
C GLY A 111 16.02 4.04 -6.03
N GLY A 112 14.87 4.14 -5.33
CA GLY A 112 14.19 5.40 -5.05
C GLY A 112 14.98 6.32 -4.12
N ALA A 113 15.64 5.78 -3.09
CA ALA A 113 16.55 6.56 -2.24
C ALA A 113 17.71 7.16 -3.07
N VAL A 114 18.37 6.35 -3.88
CA VAL A 114 19.44 6.82 -4.76
C VAL A 114 18.97 7.94 -5.71
N ARG A 115 17.82 7.73 -6.35
CA ARG A 115 17.26 8.68 -7.33
C ARG A 115 16.81 9.99 -6.71
N ASN A 116 16.14 9.91 -5.56
CA ASN A 116 15.45 11.05 -4.98
C ASN A 116 16.30 11.82 -3.94
N LEU A 117 17.27 11.15 -3.31
CA LEU A 117 18.13 11.73 -2.29
C LEU A 117 19.58 11.96 -2.78
N GLY A 118 20.00 11.34 -3.87
CA GLY A 118 21.32 11.48 -4.47
C GLY A 118 21.37 12.56 -5.54
N SER A 119 22.60 12.92 -5.94
CA SER A 119 22.92 13.75 -7.11
C SER A 119 22.96 12.90 -8.39
N PRO A 120 23.05 13.51 -9.59
CA PRO A 120 23.19 12.78 -10.85
C PRO A 120 24.36 11.78 -10.86
N GLY A 121 25.48 12.12 -10.20
CA GLY A 121 26.61 11.20 -10.06
C GLY A 121 26.27 9.93 -9.30
N HIS A 122 25.44 10.02 -8.25
CA HIS A 122 24.94 8.85 -7.53
C HIS A 122 24.02 7.98 -8.41
N VAL A 123 23.16 8.61 -9.20
CA VAL A 123 22.27 7.90 -10.14
C VAL A 123 23.09 7.07 -11.12
N THR A 124 24.10 7.64 -11.74
CA THR A 124 24.99 6.91 -12.66
C THR A 124 25.78 5.80 -11.96
N LYS A 125 26.35 6.10 -10.77
CA LYS A 125 27.17 5.15 -10.01
C LYS A 125 26.38 3.95 -9.51
N TRP A 126 25.13 4.16 -9.06
CA TRP A 126 24.36 3.15 -8.30
C TRP A 126 23.16 2.59 -9.05
N LEU A 127 22.39 3.39 -9.80
CA LEU A 127 21.17 2.89 -10.45
C LEU A 127 21.45 2.06 -11.69
N GLN A 128 22.39 2.46 -12.54
CA GLN A 128 22.69 1.72 -13.75
C GLN A 128 23.18 0.29 -13.46
N PRO A 129 24.16 0.05 -12.57
CA PRO A 129 24.56 -1.31 -12.23
C PRO A 129 23.47 -2.14 -11.55
N LEU A 130 22.57 -1.50 -10.74
CA LEU A 130 21.41 -2.15 -10.16
C LEU A 130 20.45 -2.66 -11.24
N GLN A 131 20.19 -1.84 -12.27
CA GLN A 131 19.34 -2.20 -13.42
C GLN A 131 19.96 -3.33 -14.26
N GLU A 132 21.27 -3.35 -14.37
CA GLU A 132 22.05 -4.41 -15.04
C GLU A 132 22.17 -5.68 -14.18
N GLN A 133 21.57 -5.69 -12.99
CA GLN A 133 21.60 -6.81 -12.03
C GLN A 133 23.02 -7.20 -11.56
N LYS A 134 23.97 -6.26 -11.59
CA LYS A 134 25.33 -6.48 -11.09
C LYS A 134 25.38 -6.64 -9.58
N TYR A 135 24.39 -6.07 -8.89
CA TYR A 135 24.18 -6.21 -7.45
C TYR A 135 22.70 -6.03 -7.10
N THR A 136 22.36 -6.29 -5.86
CA THR A 136 21.00 -6.04 -5.33
C THR A 136 21.07 -5.18 -4.07
N GLY A 137 20.03 -4.35 -3.87
CA GLY A 137 19.97 -3.35 -2.82
C GLY A 137 18.92 -3.66 -1.74
N MET A 138 19.07 -2.98 -0.60
CA MET A 138 18.10 -3.00 0.50
C MET A 138 17.96 -1.59 1.10
N PHE A 139 16.88 -1.39 1.88
CA PHE A 139 16.56 -0.10 2.49
C PHE A 139 16.53 -0.24 4.01
N ALA A 140 17.42 0.45 4.71
CA ALA A 140 17.65 0.29 6.13
C ALA A 140 17.39 1.60 6.91
N MET A 141 16.10 1.89 7.15
CA MET A 141 15.67 3.03 7.95
C MET A 141 15.22 2.61 9.35
N THR A 142 14.31 1.66 9.45
CA THR A 142 13.69 1.21 10.70
C THR A 142 14.71 0.64 11.67
N GLU A 143 14.63 1.04 12.92
CA GLU A 143 15.42 0.52 14.03
C GLU A 143 14.54 -0.20 15.04
N ARG A 144 15.13 -1.06 15.88
CA ARG A 144 14.45 -1.77 16.96
C ARG A 144 13.66 -0.82 17.87
N GLY A 145 14.26 0.30 18.25
CA GLY A 145 13.63 1.34 19.08
C GLY A 145 12.81 2.37 18.29
N HIS A 146 12.87 2.40 16.96
CA HIS A 146 12.36 3.49 16.14
C HIS A 146 11.62 2.99 14.91
N GLY A 147 10.44 2.39 15.09
CA GLY A 147 9.56 1.96 14.01
C GLY A 147 8.84 3.15 13.36
N SER A 148 7.90 3.76 14.07
CA SER A 148 7.15 4.95 13.58
C SER A 148 7.91 6.25 13.81
N ASN A 149 8.68 6.36 14.89
CA ASN A 149 9.50 7.54 15.19
C ASN A 149 10.84 7.52 14.45
N VAL A 150 10.83 7.54 13.14
CA VAL A 150 12.05 7.54 12.30
C VAL A 150 12.93 8.78 12.47
N ARG A 151 12.44 9.82 13.16
CA ARG A 151 13.27 10.99 13.53
C ARG A 151 14.21 10.71 14.68
N GLY A 152 13.87 9.74 15.50
CA GLY A 152 14.63 9.32 16.67
C GLY A 152 15.72 8.29 16.37
N ILE A 153 15.96 7.92 15.12
CA ILE A 153 17.00 6.94 14.77
C ILE A 153 18.34 7.29 15.40
N GLN A 154 19.05 6.26 15.84
CA GLN A 154 20.27 6.38 16.64
C GLN A 154 21.51 5.82 15.95
N THR A 155 21.37 5.07 14.85
CA THR A 155 22.54 4.71 14.02
C THR A 155 23.31 5.98 13.69
N GLU A 156 24.62 5.95 13.82
CA GLU A 156 25.51 7.08 13.61
C GLU A 156 26.33 6.95 12.32
N ALA A 157 26.61 8.09 11.69
CA ALA A 157 27.53 8.24 10.59
C ALA A 157 28.49 9.41 10.89
N THR A 158 29.62 9.12 11.49
CA THR A 158 30.59 10.13 11.91
C THR A 158 31.60 10.38 10.80
N PHE A 159 31.75 11.65 10.42
CA PHE A 159 32.73 12.04 9.39
C PHE A 159 34.16 12.05 9.95
N ASP A 160 35.05 11.29 9.33
CA ASP A 160 36.48 11.28 9.58
C ASP A 160 37.17 12.18 8.54
N LEU A 161 37.54 13.39 8.95
CA LEU A 161 38.17 14.38 8.07
C LEU A 161 39.52 13.90 7.50
N SER A 162 40.27 13.16 8.31
CA SER A 162 41.61 12.69 7.92
C SER A 162 41.57 11.62 6.84
N ALA A 163 40.59 10.73 6.91
CA ALA A 163 40.41 9.63 5.97
C ALA A 163 39.45 9.99 4.81
N GLN A 164 38.70 11.09 4.89
CA GLN A 164 37.63 11.46 3.96
C GLN A 164 36.53 10.37 3.87
N GLU A 165 36.19 9.78 5.02
CA GLU A 165 35.26 8.67 5.15
C GLU A 165 34.21 8.96 6.20
N PHE A 166 33.06 8.26 6.10
CA PHE A 166 32.12 8.14 7.19
C PHE A 166 32.32 6.80 7.91
N VAL A 167 32.20 6.85 9.24
CA VAL A 167 32.17 5.69 10.10
C VAL A 167 30.73 5.42 10.51
N ILE A 168 30.16 4.34 10.00
CA ILE A 168 28.79 3.92 10.32
C ILE A 168 28.85 3.01 11.56
N ASP A 169 28.08 3.36 12.58
CA ASP A 169 28.09 2.63 13.86
C ASP A 169 26.69 2.45 14.43
N THR A 170 26.44 1.30 15.05
CA THR A 170 25.22 0.98 15.81
C THR A 170 25.55 1.11 17.30
N PRO A 171 25.28 2.27 17.93
CA PRO A 171 25.79 2.56 19.28
C PRO A 171 25.10 1.76 20.39
N CYS A 172 23.92 1.23 20.16
CA CYS A 172 23.16 0.47 21.15
C CYS A 172 22.14 -0.46 20.48
N GLU A 173 21.54 -1.35 21.23
CA GLU A 173 20.54 -2.32 20.78
C GLU A 173 19.32 -1.66 20.12
N ASN A 174 18.84 -0.51 20.64
CA ASN A 174 17.73 0.22 20.05
C ASN A 174 18.02 0.80 18.66
N ALA A 175 19.31 0.94 18.30
CA ALA A 175 19.77 1.44 17.01
C ALA A 175 19.96 0.32 15.97
N GLU A 176 19.80 -0.95 16.32
CA GLU A 176 19.88 -2.07 15.38
C GLU A 176 18.82 -1.90 14.29
N LYS A 177 19.24 -1.95 13.03
CA LYS A 177 18.32 -1.89 11.88
C LYS A 177 17.51 -3.18 11.83
N MET A 178 16.18 -3.07 11.86
CA MET A 178 15.27 -4.19 12.02
C MET A 178 14.23 -4.25 10.89
N TYR A 179 13.76 -5.44 10.57
CA TYR A 179 12.82 -5.72 9.46
C TYR A 179 13.38 -5.39 8.08
N ILE A 180 14.69 -5.41 7.90
CA ILE A 180 15.31 -5.02 6.63
C ILE A 180 15.08 -6.12 5.60
N GLY A 181 14.28 -5.83 4.58
CA GLY A 181 14.03 -6.76 3.49
C GLY A 181 15.22 -6.89 2.54
N ASN A 182 15.39 -8.07 1.96
CA ASN A 182 16.54 -8.48 1.16
C ASN A 182 17.84 -8.53 1.98
N ALA A 183 17.75 -8.65 3.31
CA ALA A 183 18.90 -8.58 4.20
C ALA A 183 19.86 -9.76 4.04
N MET A 184 19.38 -10.92 3.58
CA MET A 184 20.22 -12.11 3.39
C MET A 184 20.90 -12.18 2.01
N TYR A 185 20.39 -11.43 1.02
CA TYR A 185 20.91 -11.44 -0.35
C TYR A 185 21.51 -10.10 -0.80
N GLY A 186 21.15 -8.98 -0.16
CA GLY A 186 21.54 -7.64 -0.60
C GLY A 186 23.03 -7.35 -0.47
N ASN A 187 23.60 -6.69 -1.48
CA ASN A 187 25.00 -6.27 -1.51
C ASN A 187 25.21 -4.90 -0.87
N TYR A 188 24.26 -3.96 -1.10
CA TYR A 188 24.31 -2.60 -0.59
C TYR A 188 23.02 -2.21 0.10
N ALA A 189 23.14 -1.39 1.15
CA ALA A 189 21.99 -0.83 1.86
C ALA A 189 21.97 0.70 1.75
N ALA A 190 20.78 1.27 1.52
CA ALA A 190 20.50 2.68 1.77
C ALA A 190 20.21 2.85 3.27
N VAL A 191 21.21 3.21 4.05
CA VAL A 191 21.16 3.28 5.52
C VAL A 191 20.87 4.72 5.95
N PHE A 192 19.83 4.91 6.75
CA PHE A 192 19.57 6.17 7.42
C PHE A 192 20.29 6.21 8.77
N ALA A 193 21.10 7.25 8.97
CA ALA A 193 21.90 7.45 10.17
C ALA A 193 22.00 8.94 10.52
N GLN A 194 22.27 9.24 11.79
CA GLN A 194 22.60 10.60 12.26
C GLN A 194 23.95 11.00 11.68
N LEU A 195 23.98 12.02 10.83
CA LEU A 195 25.23 12.56 10.32
C LEU A 195 25.91 13.38 11.42
N ILE A 196 27.12 12.96 11.82
CA ILE A 196 27.91 13.63 12.87
C ILE A 196 29.17 14.22 12.27
N ILE A 197 29.34 15.54 12.45
CA ILE A 197 30.52 16.30 12.00
C ILE A 197 31.07 17.08 13.20
N ASN A 198 32.34 16.88 13.52
CA ASN A 198 32.98 17.53 14.66
C ASN A 198 32.18 17.38 15.96
N GLY A 199 31.65 16.18 16.24
CA GLY A 199 30.86 15.87 17.41
C GLY A 199 29.44 16.46 17.42
N ARG A 200 28.99 17.10 16.34
CA ARG A 200 27.64 17.70 16.24
C ARG A 200 26.77 16.98 15.22
N SER A 201 25.61 16.48 15.65
CA SER A 201 24.64 15.89 14.73
C SER A 201 24.06 16.95 13.78
N GLN A 202 24.02 16.64 12.50
CA GLN A 202 23.31 17.38 11.46
C GLN A 202 21.88 16.83 11.20
N GLY A 203 21.47 15.79 11.92
CA GLY A 203 20.21 15.08 11.75
C GLY A 203 20.35 13.86 10.83
N PRO A 204 19.25 13.11 10.60
CA PRO A 204 19.28 11.93 9.77
C PRO A 204 19.61 12.23 8.31
N HIS A 205 20.49 11.41 7.72
CA HIS A 205 20.87 11.41 6.31
C HIS A 205 20.93 9.97 5.79
N CYS A 206 20.98 9.79 4.48
CA CYS A 206 20.99 8.48 3.85
C CYS A 206 22.38 8.21 3.22
N PHE A 207 22.91 7.01 3.49
CA PHE A 207 24.23 6.58 3.07
C PHE A 207 24.15 5.24 2.34
N ILE A 208 24.93 5.06 1.27
CA ILE A 208 25.07 3.77 0.62
C ILE A 208 26.20 2.99 1.32
N VAL A 209 25.81 1.94 2.03
CA VAL A 209 26.72 1.12 2.84
C VAL A 209 26.86 -0.26 2.20
N PRO A 210 28.11 -0.76 1.96
CA PRO A 210 28.33 -2.12 1.50
C PRO A 210 28.00 -3.11 2.61
N ILE A 211 27.27 -4.15 2.26
CA ILE A 211 26.84 -5.22 3.20
C ILE A 211 27.51 -6.54 2.85
N ARG A 212 27.53 -6.91 1.56
CA ARG A 212 28.16 -8.14 1.06
C ARG A 212 28.95 -7.88 -0.22
N ASP A 213 30.03 -8.62 -0.34
CA ASP A 213 30.82 -8.68 -1.59
C ASP A 213 30.09 -9.48 -2.68
N GLU A 214 30.72 -9.60 -3.83
CA GLU A 214 30.19 -10.36 -4.98
C GLU A 214 30.06 -11.86 -4.69
N LYS A 215 30.79 -12.39 -3.70
CA LYS A 215 30.75 -13.79 -3.27
C LYS A 215 29.69 -14.04 -2.17
N GLY A 216 29.02 -12.98 -1.70
CA GLY A 216 28.02 -13.04 -0.63
C GLY A 216 28.59 -12.96 0.79
N SER A 217 29.91 -12.77 0.96
CA SER A 217 30.54 -12.61 2.28
C SER A 217 30.24 -11.22 2.84
N LEU A 218 29.95 -11.16 4.15
CA LEU A 218 29.70 -9.88 4.83
C LEU A 218 30.96 -9.02 4.84
N TYR A 219 30.78 -7.72 4.64
CA TYR A 219 31.85 -6.74 4.82
C TYR A 219 32.31 -6.68 6.28
N PRO A 220 33.58 -6.36 6.54
CA PRO A 220 34.11 -6.21 7.90
C PRO A 220 33.29 -5.18 8.69
N GLY A 221 32.91 -5.52 9.92
CA GLY A 221 32.11 -4.69 10.79
C GLY A 221 30.60 -4.79 10.54
N VAL A 222 30.13 -5.50 9.52
CA VAL A 222 28.72 -5.74 9.28
C VAL A 222 28.29 -7.06 9.88
N THR A 223 27.21 -7.05 10.66
CA THR A 223 26.50 -8.26 11.11
C THR A 223 25.09 -8.26 10.53
N ALA A 224 24.69 -9.39 9.96
CA ALA A 224 23.34 -9.60 9.46
C ALA A 224 22.73 -10.83 10.12
N ILE A 225 21.58 -10.65 10.79
CA ILE A 225 20.87 -11.71 11.51
C ILE A 225 19.54 -11.96 10.80
N ASP A 226 19.28 -13.21 10.45
CA ASP A 226 18.02 -13.62 9.84
C ASP A 226 16.88 -13.58 10.86
N MET A 227 15.77 -12.95 10.51
CA MET A 227 14.55 -12.94 11.33
C MET A 227 13.69 -14.20 11.15
N MET A 228 14.12 -15.13 10.30
CA MET A 228 13.51 -16.44 10.05
C MET A 228 12.03 -16.36 9.63
N TYR A 229 11.14 -17.03 10.35
CA TYR A 229 9.72 -17.15 10.02
C TYR A 229 8.93 -15.91 10.44
N LYS A 230 8.00 -15.53 9.59
CA LYS A 230 6.96 -14.51 9.82
C LYS A 230 5.60 -15.16 9.57
N GLU A 231 4.51 -14.44 9.76
CA GLU A 231 3.18 -14.93 9.41
C GLU A 231 3.00 -15.09 7.89
N GLY A 232 3.53 -14.17 7.10
CA GLY A 232 3.48 -14.17 5.64
C GLY A 232 4.74 -13.61 5.00
N LEU A 233 4.72 -13.45 3.66
CA LEU A 233 5.83 -12.95 2.86
C LEU A 233 7.14 -13.73 3.08
N HIS A 234 7.05 -15.05 3.18
CA HIS A 234 8.21 -15.92 3.46
C HIS A 234 9.29 -15.83 2.38
N GLY A 235 8.91 -15.50 1.13
CA GLY A 235 9.88 -15.26 0.05
C GLY A 235 10.72 -14.00 0.21
N VAL A 236 10.34 -13.09 1.13
CA VAL A 236 11.13 -11.91 1.51
C VAL A 236 11.96 -12.24 2.75
N ASP A 237 13.27 -12.21 2.59
CA ASP A 237 14.24 -12.43 3.66
C ASP A 237 14.40 -11.14 4.47
N ASN A 238 13.72 -11.06 5.61
CA ASN A 238 13.89 -9.94 6.54
C ASN A 238 15.01 -10.24 7.55
N GLY A 239 15.83 -9.24 7.85
CA GLY A 239 16.92 -9.37 8.79
C GLY A 239 17.14 -8.14 9.65
N ILE A 240 18.03 -8.32 10.63
CA ILE A 240 18.60 -7.27 11.47
C ILE A 240 19.99 -6.96 10.93
N LEU A 241 20.33 -5.67 10.77
CA LEU A 241 21.67 -5.22 10.41
C LEU A 241 22.28 -4.43 11.56
N ILE A 242 23.52 -4.76 11.89
CA ILE A 242 24.31 -4.11 12.94
C ILE A 242 25.64 -3.68 12.31
N PHE A 243 26.05 -2.46 12.60
CA PHE A 243 27.27 -1.85 12.06
C PHE A 243 28.25 -1.58 13.22
N HIS A 244 29.45 -2.11 13.10
CA HIS A 244 30.56 -1.88 14.02
C HIS A 244 31.65 -1.08 13.29
N LYS A 245 31.56 0.22 13.35
CA LYS A 245 32.54 1.16 12.76
C LYS A 245 32.85 0.88 11.29
N VAL A 246 31.80 0.62 10.49
CA VAL A 246 31.93 0.36 9.06
C VAL A 246 32.33 1.63 8.35
N ARG A 247 33.46 1.61 7.63
CA ARG A 247 34.00 2.76 6.90
C ARG A 247 33.48 2.80 5.47
N ILE A 248 33.01 3.95 5.06
CA ILE A 248 32.52 4.19 3.70
C ILE A 248 33.09 5.51 3.16
N PRO A 249 33.36 5.61 1.85
CA PRO A 249 33.82 6.83 1.23
C PRO A 249 32.85 8.01 1.41
N ARG A 250 33.38 9.23 1.47
CA ARG A 250 32.57 10.46 1.62
C ARG A 250 31.46 10.58 0.58
N GLU A 251 31.73 10.19 -0.67
CA GLU A 251 30.77 10.19 -1.78
C GLU A 251 29.65 9.14 -1.68
N ASN A 252 29.61 8.33 -0.64
CA ASN A 252 28.48 7.42 -0.38
C ASN A 252 27.34 8.10 0.40
N LEU A 253 27.50 9.32 0.85
CA LEU A 253 26.40 10.17 1.34
C LEU A 253 25.51 10.59 0.16
N LEU A 254 24.24 10.28 0.18
CA LEU A 254 23.26 10.80 -0.79
C LEU A 254 23.03 12.29 -0.51
N ASP A 255 23.56 13.16 -1.32
CA ASP A 255 23.93 14.53 -1.00
C ASP A 255 22.98 15.62 -1.51
N LYS A 256 21.83 15.26 -2.08
CA LYS A 256 20.87 16.24 -2.63
C LYS A 256 20.36 17.25 -1.58
N PHE A 257 20.14 16.82 -0.35
CA PHE A 257 19.61 17.65 0.74
C PHE A 257 20.65 18.08 1.77
N GLY A 258 21.86 17.54 1.68
CA GLY A 258 22.96 17.91 2.56
C GLY A 258 24.23 17.19 2.15
N SER A 259 25.33 17.93 2.03
CA SER A 259 26.64 17.44 1.60
C SER A 259 27.73 17.82 2.58
N VAL A 260 28.82 17.07 2.58
CA VAL A 260 30.04 17.36 3.36
C VAL A 260 31.17 17.65 2.39
N ALA A 261 31.73 18.84 2.46
CA ALA A 261 32.88 19.24 1.65
C ALA A 261 34.19 18.55 2.14
N PRO A 262 35.24 18.48 1.33
CA PRO A 262 36.52 17.88 1.72
C PRO A 262 37.15 18.49 2.97
N ASP A 263 36.88 19.76 3.27
CA ASP A 263 37.33 20.47 4.48
C ASP A 263 36.47 20.16 5.73
N GLY A 264 35.47 19.31 5.59
CA GLY A 264 34.54 18.94 6.68
C GLY A 264 33.39 19.93 6.89
N GLN A 265 33.27 20.97 6.03
CA GLN A 265 32.11 21.86 6.12
C GLN A 265 30.84 21.19 5.63
N TYR A 266 29.76 21.38 6.38
CA TYR A 266 28.43 20.90 6.04
C TYR A 266 27.65 21.95 5.26
N HIS A 267 27.10 21.56 4.10
CA HIS A 267 26.28 22.40 3.24
C HIS A 267 24.89 21.81 3.07
N SER A 268 23.86 22.63 3.17
CA SER A 268 22.47 22.21 2.90
C SER A 268 21.63 23.40 2.42
N PRO A 269 20.77 23.21 1.41
CA PRO A 269 19.80 24.22 0.99
C PRO A 269 18.73 24.46 2.05
N ILE A 270 18.53 23.52 2.97
CA ILE A 270 17.52 23.59 4.05
C ILE A 270 18.25 23.63 5.39
N LYS A 271 18.31 24.82 6.02
CA LYS A 271 19.04 25.01 7.27
C LYS A 271 18.43 24.26 8.46
N ASN A 272 17.10 24.20 8.55
CA ASN A 272 16.41 23.52 9.65
C ASN A 272 16.47 22.00 9.49
N LYS A 273 17.05 21.30 10.48
CA LYS A 273 17.24 19.83 10.46
C LYS A 273 15.93 19.07 10.28
N SER A 274 14.87 19.46 10.99
CA SER A 274 13.57 18.81 10.94
C SER A 274 12.89 19.03 9.58
N ALA A 275 12.97 20.24 9.02
CA ALA A 275 12.42 20.54 7.70
C ALA A 275 13.16 19.78 6.61
N ARG A 276 14.49 19.67 6.70
CA ARG A 276 15.31 18.89 5.76
C ARG A 276 14.92 17.41 5.77
N PHE A 277 14.82 16.80 6.95
CA PHE A 277 14.41 15.40 7.04
C PHE A 277 12.97 15.18 6.54
N ASN A 278 12.07 16.14 6.76
CA ASN A 278 10.72 16.09 6.17
C ASN A 278 10.76 16.11 4.63
N ALA A 279 11.62 16.93 4.03
CA ALA A 279 11.78 16.95 2.58
C ALA A 279 12.35 15.62 2.05
N MET A 280 13.28 14.99 2.76
CA MET A 280 13.78 13.66 2.42
C MET A 280 12.68 12.60 2.50
N LEU A 281 11.86 12.59 3.56
CA LEU A 281 10.74 11.66 3.71
C LEU A 281 9.67 11.90 2.63
N ALA A 282 9.41 13.15 2.27
CA ALA A 282 8.47 13.50 1.21
C ALA A 282 8.91 12.93 -0.15
N ALA A 283 10.20 12.96 -0.44
CA ALA A 283 10.77 12.40 -1.67
C ALA A 283 10.59 10.86 -1.78
N LEU A 284 10.31 10.17 -0.66
CA LEU A 284 10.07 8.72 -0.61
C LEU A 284 8.56 8.36 -0.58
N THR A 285 7.67 9.35 -0.63
CA THR A 285 6.21 9.14 -0.58
C THR A 285 5.64 8.16 -1.63
N PRO A 286 6.16 8.06 -2.87
CA PRO A 286 5.62 7.13 -3.87
C PRO A 286 5.57 5.67 -3.44
N SER A 287 6.45 5.22 -2.54
CA SER A 287 6.44 3.84 -2.05
C SER A 287 5.15 3.47 -1.31
N ARG A 288 4.53 4.43 -0.60
CA ARG A 288 3.25 4.22 0.08
C ARG A 288 2.11 3.95 -0.91
N LEU A 289 2.11 4.64 -2.04
CA LEU A 289 1.12 4.40 -3.08
C LEU A 289 1.32 3.03 -3.74
N ALA A 290 2.56 2.55 -3.85
CA ALA A 290 2.85 1.20 -4.33
C ALA A 290 2.16 0.13 -3.47
N VAL A 291 2.12 0.28 -2.14
CA VAL A 291 1.39 -0.63 -1.24
C VAL A 291 -0.11 -0.62 -1.51
N THR A 292 -0.69 0.54 -1.85
CA THR A 292 -2.11 0.64 -2.26
C THR A 292 -2.38 -0.20 -3.51
N PHE A 293 -1.53 -0.12 -4.53
CA PHE A 293 -1.67 -0.90 -5.76
C PHE A 293 -1.48 -2.40 -5.52
N GLN A 294 -0.56 -2.80 -4.66
CA GLN A 294 -0.37 -4.20 -4.25
C GLN A 294 -1.61 -4.74 -3.51
N ALA A 295 -2.18 -3.95 -2.60
CA ALA A 295 -3.42 -4.30 -1.90
C ALA A 295 -4.60 -4.46 -2.88
N MET A 296 -4.73 -3.57 -3.88
CA MET A 296 -5.75 -3.72 -4.93
C MET A 296 -5.54 -4.99 -5.75
N GLY A 297 -4.31 -5.34 -6.12
CA GLY A 297 -3.99 -6.60 -6.80
C GLY A 297 -4.42 -7.81 -5.99
N ALA A 298 -4.14 -7.84 -4.70
CA ALA A 298 -4.55 -8.91 -3.79
C ALA A 298 -6.08 -9.00 -3.66
N MET A 299 -6.78 -7.86 -3.53
CA MET A 299 -8.25 -7.84 -3.50
C MET A 299 -8.87 -8.34 -4.80
N LYS A 300 -8.38 -7.90 -5.95
CA LYS A 300 -8.84 -8.38 -7.28
C LYS A 300 -8.67 -9.88 -7.40
N LEU A 301 -7.52 -10.42 -6.99
CA LEU A 301 -7.25 -11.87 -7.01
C LEU A 301 -8.18 -12.63 -6.07
N GLY A 302 -8.31 -12.19 -4.82
CA GLY A 302 -9.20 -12.81 -3.83
C GLY A 302 -10.66 -12.80 -4.26
N LEU A 303 -11.15 -11.66 -4.76
CA LEU A 303 -12.51 -11.52 -5.30
C LEU A 303 -12.73 -12.41 -6.52
N THR A 304 -11.77 -12.50 -7.44
CA THR A 304 -11.87 -13.37 -8.62
C THR A 304 -12.02 -14.83 -8.21
N ILE A 305 -11.21 -15.28 -7.24
CA ILE A 305 -11.30 -16.65 -6.72
C ILE A 305 -12.65 -16.88 -6.04
N ALA A 306 -13.05 -15.99 -5.12
CA ALA A 306 -14.27 -16.15 -4.33
C ALA A 306 -15.54 -16.05 -5.18
N ILE A 307 -15.62 -15.10 -6.10
CA ILE A 307 -16.80 -14.88 -6.95
C ILE A 307 -16.93 -16.00 -7.98
N ARG A 308 -15.83 -16.45 -8.59
CA ARG A 308 -15.87 -17.62 -9.48
C ARG A 308 -16.32 -18.88 -8.76
N TYR A 309 -15.96 -19.04 -7.47
CA TYR A 309 -16.41 -20.16 -6.66
C TYR A 309 -17.90 -20.03 -6.26
N SER A 310 -18.31 -18.89 -5.73
CA SER A 310 -19.63 -18.73 -5.09
C SER A 310 -20.72 -18.18 -6.01
N HIS A 311 -20.42 -17.70 -7.19
CA HIS A 311 -21.36 -17.05 -8.12
C HIS A 311 -22.17 -15.88 -7.53
N ARG A 312 -21.72 -15.29 -6.42
CA ARG A 312 -22.57 -14.39 -5.63
C ARG A 312 -21.82 -13.28 -4.93
N TYR A 313 -21.20 -12.33 -5.35
CA TYR A 313 -20.87 -11.06 -4.67
C TYR A 313 -19.70 -10.28 -5.31
N ALA A 314 -19.91 -9.00 -5.43
CA ALA A 314 -19.06 -8.03 -6.15
C ALA A 314 -18.58 -6.89 -5.26
N GLY A 315 -17.50 -6.23 -5.63
CA GLY A 315 -17.07 -5.01 -5.02
C GLY A 315 -16.08 -4.15 -5.69
N ILE A 316 -15.77 -2.96 -5.69
CA ILE A 316 -15.19 -2.00 -6.66
C ILE A 316 -14.41 -0.85 -6.00
N LEU A 317 -13.48 -0.20 -6.50
CA LEU A 317 -12.93 0.68 -7.53
C LEU A 317 -12.02 1.82 -7.03
N LEU A 318 -11.10 2.35 -7.80
CA LEU A 318 -10.74 3.79 -8.02
C LEU A 318 -9.47 4.02 -8.80
N ASP A 319 -9.45 4.99 -9.75
CA ASP A 319 -8.26 5.82 -10.07
C ASP A 319 -8.51 6.89 -11.14
N GLU A 320 -7.78 8.00 -11.22
CA GLU A 320 -7.13 8.59 -12.39
C GLU A 320 -6.52 10.00 -12.24
N ASP A 321 -6.96 10.88 -11.31
CA ASP A 321 -6.63 12.32 -11.41
C ASP A 321 -5.43 12.83 -10.58
N ILE A 322 -4.67 11.98 -9.91
CA ILE A 322 -3.67 12.41 -8.91
C ILE A 322 -2.32 12.87 -9.53
N PHE A 323 -2.05 12.58 -10.81
CA PHE A 323 -0.69 12.66 -11.36
C PHE A 323 -0.45 13.69 -12.48
N HIS A 324 -1.13 14.80 -12.51
CA HIS A 324 -0.75 15.89 -13.42
C HIS A 324 0.33 16.81 -12.83
N GLY A 325 1.61 16.44 -13.06
CA GLY A 325 2.70 17.38 -13.32
C GLY A 325 3.29 18.23 -12.19
N LYS A 326 3.05 17.96 -10.88
CA LYS A 326 3.77 18.66 -9.80
C LYS A 326 4.73 17.73 -9.06
N GLU A 327 5.93 18.23 -8.75
CA GLU A 327 6.87 17.48 -7.91
C GLU A 327 6.21 17.13 -6.57
N LEU A 328 6.18 15.83 -6.22
CA LEU A 328 5.56 15.30 -5.01
C LEU A 328 6.10 15.93 -3.71
N ALA A 329 7.34 16.41 -3.75
CA ALA A 329 8.01 17.05 -2.61
C ALA A 329 7.34 18.36 -2.16
N ASP A 330 6.66 19.08 -3.05
CA ASP A 330 6.07 20.40 -2.78
C ASP A 330 4.57 20.35 -2.44
N SER A 331 3.92 19.19 -2.59
CA SER A 331 2.48 19.06 -2.38
C SER A 331 2.13 18.31 -1.10
N ARG A 332 1.99 19.04 0.02
CA ARG A 332 1.46 18.50 1.29
C ARG A 332 0.07 17.86 1.15
N PRO A 333 -0.89 18.46 0.39
CA PRO A 333 -2.19 17.84 0.17
C PRO A 333 -2.09 16.45 -0.49
N LEU A 334 -1.22 16.29 -1.49
CA LEU A 334 -1.02 15.02 -2.16
C LEU A 334 -0.39 13.97 -1.22
N GLN A 335 0.59 14.37 -0.40
CA GLN A 335 1.19 13.47 0.61
C GLN A 335 0.14 13.01 1.63
N ALA A 336 -0.76 13.89 2.06
CA ALA A 336 -1.87 13.56 2.95
C ALA A 336 -2.85 12.58 2.29
N LEU A 337 -3.22 12.83 1.03
CA LEU A 337 -4.10 11.94 0.27
C LEU A 337 -3.49 10.54 0.10
N VAL A 338 -2.23 10.45 -0.30
CA VAL A 338 -1.52 9.17 -0.45
C VAL A 338 -1.45 8.42 0.89
N ALA A 339 -1.18 9.11 1.99
CA ALA A 339 -1.17 8.50 3.32
C ALA A 339 -2.54 7.95 3.72
N GLY A 340 -3.60 8.69 3.44
CA GLY A 340 -4.97 8.27 3.71
C GLY A 340 -5.43 7.10 2.83
N LEU A 341 -5.11 7.14 1.54
CA LEU A 341 -5.42 6.04 0.60
C LEU A 341 -4.69 4.76 1.00
N LYS A 342 -3.41 4.84 1.38
CA LYS A 342 -2.65 3.68 1.88
C LYS A 342 -3.35 3.06 3.10
N ALA A 343 -3.72 3.86 4.08
CA ALA A 343 -4.39 3.35 5.29
C ALA A 343 -5.76 2.73 4.97
N TYR A 344 -6.57 3.41 4.16
CA TYR A 344 -7.91 2.94 3.80
C TYR A 344 -7.86 1.67 2.95
N SER A 345 -7.07 1.66 1.86
CA SER A 345 -7.00 0.50 0.95
C SER A 345 -6.47 -0.76 1.64
N THR A 346 -5.50 -0.64 2.53
CA THR A 346 -4.94 -1.80 3.22
C THR A 346 -5.89 -2.35 4.28
N TRP A 347 -6.67 -1.53 4.97
CA TRP A 347 -7.74 -2.01 5.85
C TRP A 347 -8.89 -2.66 5.06
N GLU A 348 -9.30 -2.08 3.92
CA GLU A 348 -10.32 -2.71 3.06
C GLU A 348 -9.79 -4.02 2.45
N ASN A 349 -8.50 -4.13 2.13
CA ASN A 349 -7.88 -5.37 1.69
C ASN A 349 -8.02 -6.49 2.75
N VAL A 350 -7.70 -6.22 4.01
CA VAL A 350 -7.84 -7.19 5.09
C VAL A 350 -9.30 -7.65 5.23
N ARG A 351 -10.25 -6.72 5.21
CA ARG A 351 -11.69 -7.03 5.29
C ARG A 351 -12.16 -7.84 4.07
N CYS A 352 -11.82 -7.39 2.88
CA CYS A 352 -12.20 -8.04 1.62
C CYS A 352 -11.69 -9.49 1.55
N LEU A 353 -10.42 -9.72 1.88
CA LEU A 353 -9.86 -11.08 1.88
C LEU A 353 -10.46 -11.96 2.98
N GLN A 354 -10.85 -11.39 4.11
CA GLN A 354 -11.61 -12.10 5.14
C GLN A 354 -12.98 -12.54 4.61
N ASP A 355 -13.72 -11.61 3.98
CA ASP A 355 -15.02 -11.92 3.38
C ASP A 355 -14.89 -13.00 2.28
N CYS A 356 -13.88 -12.89 1.41
CA CYS A 356 -13.57 -13.92 0.41
C CYS A 356 -13.30 -15.29 1.05
N ARG A 357 -12.54 -15.30 2.15
CA ARG A 357 -12.20 -16.51 2.91
C ARG A 357 -13.47 -17.19 3.47
N GLU A 358 -14.38 -16.40 4.01
CA GLU A 358 -15.63 -16.91 4.61
C GLU A 358 -16.61 -17.40 3.55
N CYS A 359 -16.79 -16.65 2.45
CA CYS A 359 -17.66 -17.03 1.34
C CYS A 359 -17.26 -18.34 0.66
N THR A 360 -15.98 -18.72 0.72
CA THR A 360 -15.48 -19.97 0.14
C THR A 360 -15.48 -21.16 1.10
N GLY A 361 -15.99 -20.98 2.32
CA GLY A 361 -16.09 -22.02 3.33
C GLY A 361 -14.73 -22.66 3.65
N GLY A 362 -14.70 -23.96 3.92
CA GLY A 362 -13.47 -24.70 4.20
C GLY A 362 -12.46 -24.69 3.06
N MET A 363 -12.92 -24.57 1.81
CA MET A 363 -12.04 -24.49 0.66
C MET A 363 -11.18 -23.23 0.63
N GLY A 364 -11.67 -22.10 1.14
CA GLY A 364 -10.88 -20.88 1.28
C GLY A 364 -9.76 -20.97 2.33
N TYR A 365 -9.83 -21.95 3.22
CA TYR A 365 -8.78 -22.21 4.21
C TYR A 365 -7.64 -23.07 3.67
N MET A 366 -7.89 -23.78 2.56
CA MET A 366 -6.88 -24.64 1.94
C MET A 366 -5.83 -23.79 1.21
N MET A 367 -4.54 -24.11 1.42
CA MET A 367 -3.40 -23.36 0.85
C MET A 367 -3.43 -23.33 -0.69
N GLU A 368 -3.89 -24.39 -1.32
CA GLU A 368 -4.00 -24.54 -2.77
C GLU A 368 -4.90 -23.47 -3.40
N ASN A 369 -5.85 -22.94 -2.63
CA ASN A 369 -6.79 -21.92 -3.09
C ASN A 369 -6.34 -20.49 -2.80
N ARG A 370 -5.15 -20.28 -2.24
CA ARG A 370 -4.41 -19.03 -2.08
C ARG A 370 -5.03 -17.98 -1.15
N ILE A 371 -6.34 -17.97 -0.88
CA ILE A 371 -7.02 -16.89 -0.14
C ILE A 371 -6.40 -16.69 1.25
N SER A 372 -6.19 -17.78 2.01
CA SER A 372 -5.55 -17.70 3.33
C SER A 372 -4.10 -17.21 3.25
N GLY A 373 -3.34 -17.65 2.24
CA GLY A 373 -1.99 -17.16 1.99
C GLY A 373 -1.96 -15.67 1.68
N LEU A 374 -2.86 -15.18 0.81
CA LEU A 374 -2.98 -13.75 0.51
C LEU A 374 -3.30 -12.91 1.75
N LYS A 375 -4.16 -13.43 2.66
CA LYS A 375 -4.44 -12.74 3.93
C LYS A 375 -3.18 -12.59 4.77
N CYS A 376 -2.44 -13.67 4.96
CA CYS A 376 -1.19 -13.66 5.74
C CYS A 376 -0.14 -12.74 5.08
N ASP A 377 0.04 -12.82 3.77
CA ASP A 377 1.02 -12.03 3.03
C ASP A 377 0.72 -10.52 3.07
N THR A 378 -0.56 -10.14 3.07
CA THR A 378 -0.97 -8.73 3.02
C THR A 378 -1.32 -8.14 4.39
N ASP A 379 -1.32 -8.93 5.46
CA ASP A 379 -1.60 -8.45 6.81
C ASP A 379 -0.63 -7.34 7.24
N VAL A 380 0.65 -7.48 6.92
CA VAL A 380 1.68 -6.49 7.23
C VAL A 380 1.48 -5.14 6.54
N PHE A 381 0.63 -5.07 5.51
CA PHE A 381 0.38 -3.82 4.76
C PHE A 381 -0.22 -2.71 5.63
N VAL A 382 -0.90 -3.05 6.71
CA VAL A 382 -1.43 -2.07 7.66
C VAL A 382 -0.33 -1.40 8.49
N THR A 383 0.86 -1.99 8.54
CA THR A 383 1.98 -1.59 9.40
C THR A 383 3.13 -0.96 8.64
N PHE A 384 3.67 -1.63 7.63
CA PHE A 384 4.85 -1.15 6.92
C PHE A 384 4.54 0.02 5.97
N GLU A 385 5.55 0.71 5.49
CA GLU A 385 5.42 1.98 4.72
C GLU A 385 4.63 3.06 5.47
N GLY A 386 4.56 2.94 6.78
CA GLY A 386 3.86 3.80 7.72
C GLY A 386 2.63 3.13 8.30
N ASP A 387 2.63 2.97 9.62
CA ASP A 387 1.46 2.49 10.37
C ASP A 387 0.20 3.27 10.02
N ASN A 388 -0.92 2.58 9.81
CA ASN A 388 -2.14 3.20 9.33
C ASN A 388 -2.65 4.32 10.24
N VAL A 389 -2.60 4.14 11.57
CA VAL A 389 -3.05 5.19 12.52
C VAL A 389 -2.13 6.42 12.44
N VAL A 390 -0.83 6.21 12.21
CA VAL A 390 0.12 7.31 11.96
C VAL A 390 -0.19 8.00 10.63
N MET A 391 -0.51 7.25 9.58
CA MET A 391 -0.89 7.80 8.27
C MET A 391 -2.15 8.66 8.35
N LEU A 392 -3.17 8.24 9.11
CA LEU A 392 -4.39 9.04 9.32
C LEU A 392 -4.10 10.38 10.02
N GLN A 393 -3.10 10.43 10.90
CA GLN A 393 -2.70 11.70 11.51
C GLN A 393 -2.06 12.67 10.50
N VAL A 394 -1.34 12.16 9.50
CA VAL A 394 -0.78 12.99 8.41
C VAL A 394 -1.90 13.70 7.66
N VAL A 395 -2.99 12.98 7.33
CA VAL A 395 -4.16 13.55 6.65
C VAL A 395 -4.75 14.71 7.45
N VAL A 396 -5.04 14.49 8.72
CA VAL A 396 -5.73 15.51 9.55
C VAL A 396 -4.84 16.72 9.82
N ARG A 397 -3.53 16.53 9.99
CA ARG A 397 -2.60 17.65 10.14
C ARG A 397 -2.66 18.59 8.93
N GLU A 398 -2.75 18.06 7.74
CA GLU A 398 -2.90 18.86 6.52
C GLU A 398 -4.28 19.53 6.44
N LEU A 399 -5.37 18.80 6.73
CA LEU A 399 -6.72 19.36 6.77
C LEU A 399 -6.84 20.54 7.75
N LEU A 400 -6.22 20.43 8.93
CA LEU A 400 -6.20 21.51 9.90
C LEU A 400 -5.32 22.69 9.45
N ALA A 401 -4.21 22.42 8.76
CA ALA A 401 -3.37 23.49 8.21
C ALA A 401 -4.12 24.28 7.13
N GLN A 402 -4.86 23.61 6.25
CA GLN A 402 -5.71 24.23 5.24
C GLN A 402 -6.85 25.03 5.91
N TYR A 403 -7.53 24.44 6.89
CA TYR A 403 -8.59 25.12 7.65
C TYR A 403 -8.06 26.40 8.30
N THR A 404 -6.91 26.34 8.94
CA THR A 404 -6.28 27.52 9.57
C THR A 404 -5.90 28.58 8.54
N LYS A 405 -5.41 28.20 7.37
CA LYS A 405 -5.05 29.13 6.29
C LYS A 405 -6.28 29.88 5.75
N GLN A 406 -7.38 29.16 5.53
CA GLN A 406 -8.64 29.75 5.05
C GLN A 406 -9.27 30.74 6.05
N HIS A 407 -9.01 30.57 7.35
CA HIS A 407 -9.64 31.34 8.43
C HIS A 407 -8.73 32.41 9.03
N LYS A 408 -7.45 32.53 8.61
CA LYS A 408 -6.51 33.55 9.10
C LYS A 408 -6.92 34.99 8.74
N GLU A 409 -7.64 35.17 7.65
CA GLU A 409 -8.01 36.51 7.15
C GLU A 409 -9.24 37.12 7.86
N LYS A 410 -10.12 36.31 8.48
CA LYS A 410 -11.34 36.77 9.17
C LYS A 410 -11.73 35.89 10.38
N PRO A 411 -10.98 35.88 11.49
CA PRO A 411 -11.18 34.87 12.53
C PRO A 411 -12.53 34.97 13.28
N LEU A 412 -13.08 36.16 13.49
CA LEU A 412 -14.37 36.34 14.17
C LEU A 412 -15.57 36.16 13.26
N PHE A 413 -15.48 36.63 12.02
CA PHE A 413 -16.55 36.52 11.05
C PHE A 413 -16.71 35.07 10.55
N SER A 414 -15.61 34.33 10.43
CA SER A 414 -15.64 32.93 10.05
C SER A 414 -16.23 32.02 11.13
N CYS A 415 -16.04 32.32 12.42
CA CYS A 415 -16.72 31.61 13.50
C CYS A 415 -18.24 31.86 13.46
N LEU A 416 -18.68 33.08 13.21
CA LEU A 416 -20.10 33.43 13.09
C LEU A 416 -20.72 32.84 11.81
N GLN A 417 -20.00 32.86 10.69
CA GLN A 417 -20.42 32.27 9.42
C GLN A 417 -20.51 30.74 9.53
N ASN A 418 -19.54 30.09 10.16
CA ASN A 418 -19.59 28.67 10.46
C ASN A 418 -20.75 28.29 11.40
N TRP A 419 -21.09 29.16 12.34
CA TRP A 419 -22.25 28.98 13.21
C TRP A 419 -23.57 29.16 12.43
N ALA A 420 -23.66 30.14 11.56
CA ALA A 420 -24.80 30.38 10.66
C ALA A 420 -24.95 29.27 9.60
N GLU A 421 -23.84 28.82 9.00
CA GLU A 421 -23.85 27.67 8.08
C GLU A 421 -24.23 26.37 8.79
N SER A 422 -23.78 26.16 10.02
CA SER A 422 -24.22 25.02 10.86
C SER A 422 -25.72 25.08 11.18
N GLY A 423 -26.27 26.25 11.41
CA GLY A 423 -27.70 26.48 11.56
C GLY A 423 -28.47 26.29 10.24
N SER A 424 -27.93 26.78 9.13
CA SER A 424 -28.45 26.60 7.78
C SER A 424 -28.40 25.14 7.32
N ASP A 425 -27.29 24.43 7.60
CA ASP A 425 -27.17 23.00 7.32
C ASP A 425 -28.19 22.19 8.15
N LYS A 426 -28.42 22.55 9.41
CA LYS A 426 -29.44 21.92 10.25
C LYS A 426 -30.86 22.19 9.75
N LEU A 427 -31.15 23.39 9.26
CA LEU A 427 -32.44 23.72 8.66
C LEU A 427 -32.63 23.04 7.31
N ARG A 428 -31.62 23.03 6.44
CA ARG A 428 -31.66 22.32 5.15
C ARG A 428 -31.78 20.80 5.32
N THR A 429 -31.10 20.22 6.29
CA THR A 429 -31.21 18.78 6.60
C THR A 429 -32.56 18.43 7.19
N SER A 430 -33.16 19.30 8.02
CA SER A 430 -34.52 19.10 8.52
C SER A 430 -35.54 19.04 7.37
N PHE A 431 -35.38 19.90 6.34
CA PHE A 431 -36.24 19.87 5.15
C PHE A 431 -36.00 18.65 4.23
N LEU A 432 -34.74 18.23 4.06
CA LEU A 432 -34.40 17.06 3.25
C LEU A 432 -34.75 15.73 3.93
N ALA A 433 -34.78 15.71 5.26
CA ALA A 433 -35.15 14.53 6.05
C ALA A 433 -36.65 14.13 5.91
N PHE A 434 -37.50 15.01 5.39
CA PHE A 434 -38.92 14.72 5.14
C PHE A 434 -39.18 14.01 3.80
N ASN A 435 -38.20 13.92 2.89
CA ASN A 435 -38.40 13.31 1.58
C ASN A 435 -37.58 12.00 1.49
N VAL A 436 -38.23 10.91 1.85
CA VAL A 436 -37.62 9.55 1.88
C VAL A 436 -37.15 9.10 0.49
N ASP A 437 -37.75 9.61 -0.57
CA ASP A 437 -37.43 9.28 -1.96
C ASP A 437 -36.11 9.88 -2.45
N ILE A 438 -35.52 10.83 -1.70
CA ILE A 438 -34.24 11.48 -2.07
C ILE A 438 -33.02 10.68 -1.58
N VAL A 439 -33.20 9.80 -0.60
CA VAL A 439 -32.11 9.06 0.06
C VAL A 439 -31.41 8.11 -0.92
N ASP A 440 -32.09 7.67 -1.95
CA ASP A 440 -31.61 6.74 -2.98
C ASP A 440 -30.76 7.42 -4.05
N ASN A 441 -30.58 8.73 -3.97
CA ASN A 441 -29.88 9.52 -4.97
C ASN A 441 -28.40 9.71 -4.61
N LEU A 442 -27.51 9.47 -5.56
CA LEU A 442 -26.07 9.69 -5.40
C LEU A 442 -25.72 11.11 -4.91
N ALA A 443 -26.47 12.12 -5.36
CA ALA A 443 -26.26 13.51 -4.92
C ALA A 443 -26.57 13.70 -3.42
N PHE A 444 -27.56 12.99 -2.88
CA PHE A 444 -27.83 12.98 -1.44
C PHE A 444 -26.70 12.30 -0.68
N LEU A 445 -26.25 11.13 -1.15
CA LEU A 445 -25.16 10.37 -0.50
C LEU A 445 -23.84 11.16 -0.50
N LEU A 446 -23.51 11.84 -1.60
CA LEU A 446 -22.36 12.76 -1.67
C LEU A 446 -22.48 13.92 -0.66
N LYS A 447 -23.67 14.49 -0.50
CA LYS A 447 -23.93 15.54 0.50
C LYS A 447 -23.78 14.99 1.92
N ALA A 448 -24.22 13.76 2.18
CA ALA A 448 -24.12 13.11 3.48
C ALA A 448 -22.65 12.94 3.89
N VAL A 449 -21.79 12.35 3.04
CA VAL A 449 -20.37 12.16 3.37
C VAL A 449 -19.64 13.50 3.54
N ASN A 450 -19.97 14.51 2.75
CA ASN A 450 -19.43 15.86 2.87
C ASN A 450 -19.87 16.53 4.19
N PHE A 451 -21.13 16.38 4.59
CA PHE A 451 -21.65 16.87 5.86
C PHE A 451 -20.87 16.25 7.03
N ARG A 452 -20.66 14.92 6.99
CA ARG A 452 -19.92 14.22 8.05
C ARG A 452 -18.50 14.75 8.20
N GLU A 453 -17.76 14.88 7.11
CA GLU A 453 -16.40 15.42 7.15
C GLU A 453 -16.36 16.82 7.77
N ARG A 454 -17.22 17.73 7.33
CA ARG A 454 -17.28 19.11 7.85
C ARG A 454 -17.59 19.16 9.34
N VAL A 455 -18.54 18.36 9.81
CA VAL A 455 -18.92 18.33 11.24
C VAL A 455 -17.79 17.77 12.08
N LEU A 456 -17.14 16.68 11.64
CA LEU A 456 -16.00 16.11 12.33
C LEU A 456 -14.81 17.06 12.38
N GLN A 457 -14.52 17.78 11.30
CA GLN A 457 -13.46 18.78 11.25
C GLN A 457 -13.71 19.93 12.26
N ARG A 458 -14.91 20.50 12.28
CA ARG A 458 -15.29 21.56 13.23
C ARG A 458 -15.23 21.06 14.67
N SER A 459 -15.73 19.87 14.93
CA SER A 459 -15.71 19.26 16.27
C SER A 459 -14.28 19.03 16.76
N LEU A 460 -13.39 18.54 15.92
CA LEU A 460 -11.99 18.32 16.28
C LEU A 460 -11.27 19.65 16.57
N VAL A 461 -11.44 20.65 15.69
CA VAL A 461 -10.87 22.00 15.92
C VAL A 461 -11.32 22.57 17.25
N ALA A 462 -12.62 22.53 17.54
CA ALA A 462 -13.19 23.03 18.78
C ALA A 462 -12.63 22.29 20.02
N ARG A 463 -12.49 20.96 19.95
CA ARG A 463 -11.92 20.15 21.04
C ARG A 463 -10.46 20.48 21.31
N ILE A 464 -9.63 20.54 20.28
CA ILE A 464 -8.21 20.89 20.42
C ILE A 464 -8.08 22.31 20.97
N TYR A 465 -8.84 23.26 20.41
CA TYR A 465 -8.85 24.64 20.90
C TYR A 465 -9.23 24.72 22.39
N HIS A 466 -10.31 24.06 22.81
CA HIS A 466 -10.74 24.04 24.21
C HIS A 466 -9.66 23.45 25.14
N LYS A 467 -9.01 22.36 24.75
CA LYS A 467 -7.95 21.73 25.53
C LYS A 467 -6.72 22.64 25.67
N VAL A 468 -6.24 23.19 24.58
CA VAL A 468 -5.03 24.00 24.56
C VAL A 468 -5.28 25.40 25.18
N MET A 469 -6.34 26.09 24.77
CA MET A 469 -6.56 27.49 25.17
C MET A 469 -7.27 27.62 26.52
N THR A 470 -8.24 26.74 26.82
CA THR A 470 -9.04 26.84 28.06
C THR A 470 -8.44 25.99 29.17
N LYS A 471 -8.11 24.72 28.89
CA LYS A 471 -7.53 23.79 29.88
C LYS A 471 -6.02 23.93 30.05
N LYS A 472 -5.36 24.70 29.16
CA LYS A 472 -3.90 24.88 29.16
C LYS A 472 -3.10 23.58 29.02
N GLU A 473 -3.70 22.57 28.40
CA GLU A 473 -2.98 21.33 28.04
C GLU A 473 -1.92 21.66 26.96
N ASP A 474 -0.77 20.98 26.99
CA ASP A 474 0.17 21.08 25.88
C ASP A 474 -0.45 20.46 24.61
N PHE A 475 0.00 20.94 23.44
CA PHE A 475 -0.60 20.53 22.17
C PHE A 475 -0.48 19.01 21.91
N PHE A 476 0.63 18.39 22.32
CA PHE A 476 0.85 16.97 22.10
C PHE A 476 -0.12 16.10 22.92
N SER A 477 -0.30 16.44 24.19
CA SER A 477 -1.27 15.77 25.07
C SER A 477 -2.71 15.98 24.59
N ALA A 478 -3.06 17.20 24.18
CA ALA A 478 -4.37 17.53 23.60
C ALA A 478 -4.63 16.73 22.32
N TRP A 479 -3.64 16.64 21.43
CA TRP A 479 -3.71 15.85 20.19
C TRP A 479 -3.90 14.37 20.49
N ASN A 480 -3.07 13.76 21.34
CA ASN A 480 -3.13 12.33 21.66
C ASN A 480 -4.47 11.94 22.28
N SER A 481 -5.05 12.81 23.13
CA SER A 481 -6.38 12.57 23.69
C SER A 481 -7.52 12.67 22.67
N CYS A 482 -7.25 13.17 21.45
CA CYS A 482 -8.20 13.31 20.36
C CYS A 482 -7.97 12.30 19.22
N LEU A 483 -7.09 11.29 19.36
CA LEU A 483 -6.73 10.36 18.27
C LEU A 483 -7.93 9.66 17.64
N HIS A 484 -8.95 9.28 18.42
CA HIS A 484 -10.18 8.70 17.87
C HIS A 484 -10.90 9.67 16.91
N HIS A 485 -10.99 10.95 17.29
CA HIS A 485 -11.60 11.98 16.42
C HIS A 485 -10.74 12.28 15.19
N VAL A 486 -9.42 12.23 15.34
CA VAL A 486 -8.45 12.33 14.23
C VAL A 486 -8.66 11.21 13.23
N ALA A 487 -8.73 9.96 13.69
CA ALA A 487 -8.97 8.81 12.83
C ALA A 487 -10.33 8.92 12.10
N SER A 488 -11.39 9.27 12.83
CA SER A 488 -12.74 9.43 12.27
C SER A 488 -12.80 10.52 11.20
N LEU A 489 -12.16 11.67 11.41
CA LEU A 489 -12.07 12.75 10.41
C LEU A 489 -11.28 12.33 9.18
N SER A 490 -10.14 11.67 9.38
CA SER A 490 -9.30 11.21 8.27
C SER A 490 -10.05 10.24 7.37
N LEU A 491 -10.71 9.24 7.95
CA LEU A 491 -11.52 8.28 7.18
C LEU A 491 -12.69 8.97 6.48
N ALA A 492 -13.38 9.91 7.14
CA ALA A 492 -14.47 10.67 6.50
C ALA A 492 -13.98 11.46 5.28
N HIS A 493 -12.78 12.05 5.37
CA HIS A 493 -12.14 12.74 4.24
C HIS A 493 -11.85 11.79 3.09
N ILE A 494 -11.19 10.66 3.36
CA ILE A 494 -10.85 9.68 2.32
C ILE A 494 -12.11 9.08 1.69
N HIS A 495 -13.14 8.74 2.48
CA HIS A 495 -14.42 8.26 1.97
C HIS A 495 -15.07 9.28 1.00
N ARG A 496 -15.05 10.57 1.37
CA ARG A 496 -15.60 11.62 0.51
C ARG A 496 -14.82 11.75 -0.80
N VAL A 497 -13.49 11.88 -0.71
CA VAL A 497 -12.63 12.00 -1.90
C VAL A 497 -12.80 10.79 -2.81
N THR A 498 -12.76 9.59 -2.24
CA THR A 498 -12.96 8.35 -2.99
C THR A 498 -14.31 8.32 -3.71
N LEU A 499 -15.40 8.66 -3.03
CA LEU A 499 -16.73 8.67 -3.64
C LEU A 499 -16.88 9.76 -4.71
N GLU A 500 -16.31 10.94 -4.51
CA GLU A 500 -16.30 12.01 -5.51
C GLU A 500 -15.58 11.57 -6.78
N GLN A 501 -14.39 10.99 -6.66
CA GLN A 501 -13.61 10.49 -7.79
C GLN A 501 -14.34 9.33 -8.49
N PHE A 502 -14.91 8.39 -7.74
CA PHE A 502 -15.72 7.34 -8.33
C PHE A 502 -16.90 7.90 -9.14
N SER A 503 -17.63 8.88 -8.59
CA SER A 503 -18.72 9.54 -9.30
C SER A 503 -18.26 10.22 -10.60
N LEU A 504 -17.08 10.82 -10.60
CA LEU A 504 -16.49 11.43 -11.80
C LEU A 504 -16.11 10.35 -12.83
N ALA A 505 -15.46 9.26 -12.41
CA ALA A 505 -15.11 8.15 -13.26
C ALA A 505 -16.36 7.55 -13.94
N VAL A 506 -17.43 7.30 -13.19
CA VAL A 506 -18.69 6.80 -13.77
C VAL A 506 -19.21 7.74 -14.87
N ARG A 507 -19.19 9.04 -14.64
CA ARG A 507 -19.65 10.04 -15.64
C ARG A 507 -18.78 10.08 -16.89
N SER A 508 -17.49 9.78 -16.74
CA SER A 508 -16.51 9.77 -17.84
C SER A 508 -16.50 8.47 -18.63
N CYS A 509 -17.24 7.44 -18.18
CA CYS A 509 -17.30 6.16 -18.88
C CYS A 509 -18.01 6.34 -20.24
N PRO A 510 -17.35 6.01 -21.38
CA PRO A 510 -17.91 6.27 -22.69
C PRO A 510 -18.98 5.25 -23.11
N ASP A 511 -18.93 4.03 -22.59
CA ASP A 511 -19.89 2.98 -22.88
C ASP A 511 -21.08 3.07 -21.91
N GLN A 512 -22.30 3.10 -22.45
CA GLN A 512 -23.51 3.31 -21.66
C GLN A 512 -23.86 2.12 -20.75
N GLU A 513 -23.59 0.88 -21.18
CA GLU A 513 -23.85 -0.30 -20.36
C GLU A 513 -22.85 -0.40 -19.20
N ASP A 514 -21.58 -0.16 -19.48
CA ASP A 514 -20.53 -0.11 -18.46
C ASP A 514 -20.77 1.06 -17.50
N GLN A 515 -21.18 2.23 -17.99
CA GLN A 515 -21.56 3.37 -17.17
C GLN A 515 -22.72 3.03 -16.23
N ALA A 516 -23.77 2.36 -16.71
CA ALA A 516 -24.90 1.94 -15.91
C ALA A 516 -24.49 0.92 -14.83
N LEU A 517 -23.62 -0.03 -15.18
CA LEU A 517 -23.05 -1.01 -14.24
C LEU A 517 -22.22 -0.31 -13.16
N LEU A 518 -21.28 0.55 -13.56
CA LEU A 518 -20.44 1.29 -12.63
C LEU A 518 -21.28 2.22 -11.73
N MET A 519 -22.39 2.78 -12.22
CA MET A 519 -23.30 3.56 -11.40
C MET A 519 -23.96 2.73 -10.29
N LYS A 520 -24.37 1.47 -10.56
CA LYS A 520 -24.90 0.58 -9.52
C LYS A 520 -23.87 0.38 -8.40
N PHE A 521 -22.60 0.14 -8.75
CA PHE A 521 -21.55 -0.04 -7.78
C PHE A 521 -21.18 1.25 -7.03
N CYS A 522 -21.19 2.39 -7.72
CA CYS A 522 -21.00 3.70 -7.08
C CYS A 522 -22.09 3.97 -6.03
N LEU A 523 -23.34 3.70 -6.37
CA LEU A 523 -24.48 3.80 -5.43
C LEU A 523 -24.32 2.81 -4.27
N LEU A 524 -23.94 1.58 -4.55
CA LEU A 524 -23.70 0.55 -3.51
C LEU A 524 -22.59 1.00 -2.54
N TYR A 525 -21.48 1.50 -3.06
CA TYR A 525 -20.38 2.02 -2.24
C TYR A 525 -20.84 3.22 -1.39
N ALA A 526 -21.49 4.20 -1.99
CA ALA A 526 -21.98 5.39 -1.30
C ALA A 526 -23.01 5.02 -0.20
N THR A 527 -23.96 4.11 -0.52
CA THR A 527 -24.96 3.63 0.43
C THR A 527 -24.31 2.87 1.58
N LYS A 528 -23.29 2.01 1.29
CA LYS A 528 -22.49 1.32 2.32
C LYS A 528 -21.85 2.31 3.28
N LEU A 529 -21.21 3.37 2.79
CA LEU A 529 -20.56 4.39 3.62
C LEU A 529 -21.55 5.07 4.59
N VAL A 530 -22.73 5.46 4.09
CA VAL A 530 -23.77 6.09 4.92
C VAL A 530 -24.36 5.08 5.90
N PHE A 531 -24.59 3.84 5.46
CA PHE A 531 -25.12 2.77 6.30
C PHE A 531 -24.20 2.42 7.47
N GLN A 532 -22.89 2.32 7.24
CA GLN A 532 -21.89 2.03 8.27
C GLN A 532 -21.90 3.07 9.39
N GLU A 533 -22.12 4.33 9.03
CA GLU A 533 -22.11 5.47 9.95
C GLU A 533 -23.53 5.97 10.32
N ARG A 534 -24.57 5.17 10.06
CA ARG A 534 -25.98 5.59 10.26
C ARG A 534 -26.30 6.06 11.66
N ALA A 535 -25.66 5.45 12.69
CA ALA A 535 -25.84 5.88 14.09
C ALA A 535 -25.37 7.32 14.27
N TRP A 536 -24.20 7.66 13.75
CA TRP A 536 -23.66 9.01 13.77
C TRP A 536 -24.59 10.01 13.06
N TYR A 537 -25.12 9.65 11.87
CA TYR A 537 -26.07 10.51 11.14
C TYR A 537 -27.39 10.71 11.88
N LEU A 538 -27.89 9.70 12.59
CA LEU A 538 -29.07 9.80 13.44
C LEU A 538 -28.82 10.71 14.65
N GLU A 539 -27.69 10.56 15.34
CA GLU A 539 -27.28 11.40 16.48
C GLU A 539 -27.20 12.88 16.08
N HIS A 540 -26.70 13.14 14.87
CA HIS A 540 -26.58 14.50 14.31
C HIS A 540 -27.84 14.99 13.61
N LYS A 541 -28.95 14.22 13.69
CA LYS A 541 -30.25 14.56 13.07
C LYS A 541 -30.16 14.82 11.56
N TYR A 542 -29.18 14.23 10.89
CA TYR A 542 -29.03 14.28 9.44
C TYR A 542 -29.97 13.26 8.76
N LEU A 543 -30.14 12.09 9.37
CA LEU A 543 -31.10 11.08 8.99
C LEU A 543 -32.23 10.97 10.01
N THR A 544 -33.44 10.73 9.53
CA THR A 544 -34.55 10.24 10.37
C THR A 544 -34.46 8.73 10.51
N PRO A 545 -35.15 8.12 11.51
CA PRO A 545 -35.25 6.66 11.59
C PRO A 545 -35.80 6.00 10.33
N MET A 546 -36.79 6.64 9.66
CA MET A 546 -37.33 6.16 8.38
C MET A 546 -36.30 6.20 7.28
N ALA A 547 -35.57 7.31 7.12
CA ALA A 547 -34.51 7.44 6.13
C ALA A 547 -33.38 6.42 6.38
N SER A 548 -33.01 6.19 7.65
CA SER A 548 -32.04 5.16 8.04
C SER A 548 -32.50 3.74 7.66
N THR A 549 -33.79 3.45 7.82
CA THR A 549 -34.37 2.17 7.40
C THR A 549 -34.35 2.04 5.87
N ARG A 550 -34.69 3.10 5.15
CA ARG A 550 -34.62 3.12 3.67
C ARG A 550 -33.21 2.90 3.16
N ILE A 551 -32.18 3.54 3.75
CA ILE A 551 -30.76 3.31 3.42
C ILE A 551 -30.38 1.83 3.57
N ARG A 552 -30.88 1.16 4.63
CA ARG A 552 -30.65 -0.28 4.81
C ARG A 552 -31.32 -1.13 3.73
N SER A 553 -32.58 -0.82 3.38
CA SER A 553 -33.28 -1.53 2.31
C SER A 553 -32.60 -1.32 0.97
N GLN A 554 -32.23 -0.08 0.65
CA GLN A 554 -31.49 0.25 -0.57
C GLN A 554 -30.16 -0.51 -0.68
N LEU A 555 -29.42 -0.67 0.43
CA LEU A 555 -28.18 -1.45 0.43
C LEU A 555 -28.45 -2.91 0.00
N LEU A 556 -29.52 -3.53 0.52
CA LEU A 556 -29.90 -4.90 0.16
C LEU A 556 -30.38 -4.99 -1.30
N ASP A 557 -31.21 -4.05 -1.73
CA ASP A 557 -31.72 -3.98 -3.11
C ASP A 557 -30.57 -3.82 -4.13
N LEU A 558 -29.57 -3.00 -3.79
CA LEU A 558 -28.37 -2.81 -4.61
C LEU A 558 -27.50 -4.07 -4.63
N CYS A 559 -27.30 -4.75 -3.50
CA CYS A 559 -26.60 -6.04 -3.45
C CYS A 559 -27.29 -7.08 -4.36
N ASP A 560 -28.62 -7.14 -4.31
CA ASP A 560 -29.39 -8.04 -5.17
C ASP A 560 -29.25 -7.67 -6.66
N SER A 561 -29.25 -6.38 -6.98
CA SER A 561 -29.14 -5.89 -8.36
C SER A 561 -27.79 -6.12 -9.03
N VAL A 562 -26.69 -6.28 -8.25
CA VAL A 562 -25.34 -6.45 -8.79
C VAL A 562 -24.86 -7.91 -8.76
N LYS A 563 -25.59 -8.82 -8.13
CA LYS A 563 -25.17 -10.23 -7.99
C LYS A 563 -24.93 -10.94 -9.33
N ASP A 564 -25.78 -10.66 -10.31
CA ASP A 564 -25.70 -11.27 -11.63
C ASP A 564 -24.60 -10.65 -12.51
N ASP A 565 -24.22 -9.41 -12.20
CA ASP A 565 -23.14 -8.68 -12.85
C ASP A 565 -21.75 -9.04 -12.29
N ALA A 566 -21.68 -9.78 -11.19
CA ALA A 566 -20.43 -10.05 -10.47
C ALA A 566 -19.37 -10.73 -11.35
N LEU A 567 -19.76 -11.72 -12.17
CA LEU A 567 -18.84 -12.40 -13.09
C LEU A 567 -18.29 -11.45 -14.16
N ARG A 568 -19.13 -10.53 -14.68
CA ARG A 568 -18.72 -9.52 -15.65
C ARG A 568 -17.64 -8.59 -15.06
N VAL A 569 -17.85 -8.15 -13.82
CA VAL A 569 -16.90 -7.27 -13.12
C VAL A 569 -15.55 -7.95 -12.88
N ILE A 570 -15.53 -9.18 -12.33
CA ILE A 570 -14.25 -9.88 -12.11
C ILE A 570 -13.55 -10.27 -13.41
N SER A 571 -14.30 -10.51 -14.48
CA SER A 571 -13.72 -10.73 -15.81
C SER A 571 -13.02 -9.46 -16.31
N ALA A 572 -13.54 -8.28 -15.98
CA ALA A 572 -12.91 -7.01 -16.30
C ALA A 572 -11.60 -6.75 -15.52
N PHE A 573 -11.33 -7.47 -14.42
CA PHE A 573 -10.02 -7.43 -13.75
C PHE A 573 -8.91 -8.11 -14.56
N ASN A 574 -9.26 -8.85 -15.60
CA ASN A 574 -8.36 -9.50 -16.55
C ASN A 574 -7.24 -10.32 -15.89
N ILE A 575 -7.57 -11.08 -14.85
CA ILE A 575 -6.63 -12.01 -14.22
C ILE A 575 -6.70 -13.32 -15.00
N PRO A 576 -5.63 -13.72 -15.74
CA PRO A 576 -5.62 -14.94 -16.52
C PRO A 576 -5.80 -16.17 -15.62
N ASP A 577 -6.46 -17.21 -16.13
CA ASP A 577 -6.62 -18.49 -15.42
C ASP A 577 -5.26 -19.09 -15.01
N THR A 578 -4.25 -18.88 -15.87
CA THR A 578 -2.86 -19.28 -15.60
C THR A 578 -2.20 -18.56 -14.43
N SER A 579 -2.75 -17.43 -13.99
CA SER A 579 -2.26 -16.66 -12.83
C SER A 579 -3.10 -16.88 -11.56
N LEU A 580 -4.30 -17.46 -11.67
CA LEU A 580 -5.16 -17.72 -10.51
C LEU A 580 -4.56 -18.77 -9.59
N HIS A 581 -4.09 -19.88 -10.15
CA HIS A 581 -3.54 -21.03 -9.40
C HIS A 581 -4.40 -21.44 -8.19
N ALA A 582 -5.72 -21.32 -8.31
CA ALA A 582 -6.69 -21.69 -7.29
C ALA A 582 -7.67 -22.72 -7.89
N PRO A 583 -7.60 -24.00 -7.53
CA PRO A 583 -8.44 -25.05 -8.12
C PRO A 583 -9.93 -24.74 -8.07
N ILE A 584 -10.41 -24.13 -6.98
CA ILE A 584 -11.83 -23.77 -6.82
C ILE A 584 -12.31 -22.66 -7.77
N ALA A 585 -11.42 -21.93 -8.39
CA ALA A 585 -11.74 -20.88 -9.35
C ALA A 585 -11.83 -21.38 -10.80
N GLY A 586 -11.53 -22.65 -11.05
CA GLY A 586 -11.62 -23.28 -12.38
C GLY A 586 -13.06 -23.39 -12.85
N ILE A 587 -13.45 -22.56 -13.84
CA ILE A 587 -14.83 -22.49 -14.35
C ILE A 587 -15.16 -23.69 -15.24
N THR A 588 -14.16 -24.27 -15.91
CA THR A 588 -14.35 -25.23 -17.02
C THR A 588 -14.50 -26.67 -16.59
N ASN A 589 -14.18 -27.03 -15.34
CA ASN A 589 -14.27 -28.44 -14.93
C ASN A 589 -14.51 -28.59 -13.42
N ALA A 590 -15.75 -28.86 -13.02
CA ALA A 590 -16.12 -29.13 -11.63
C ALA A 590 -15.29 -30.25 -10.97
N LYS A 591 -14.78 -31.22 -11.77
CA LYS A 591 -13.88 -32.27 -11.29
C LYS A 591 -12.47 -31.74 -11.00
N ALA A 592 -12.02 -30.70 -11.69
CA ALA A 592 -10.71 -30.09 -11.47
C ALA A 592 -10.64 -29.33 -10.11
N ALA A 593 -11.76 -28.79 -9.62
CA ALA A 593 -11.83 -28.16 -8.31
C ALA A 593 -11.45 -29.09 -7.15
N TRP A 594 -11.55 -30.40 -7.34
CA TRP A 594 -11.24 -31.43 -6.35
C TRP A 594 -10.04 -32.30 -6.75
N ALA A 595 -9.45 -32.06 -7.93
CA ALA A 595 -8.37 -32.88 -8.48
C ALA A 595 -7.03 -32.76 -7.75
N PHE A 596 -6.90 -31.80 -6.83
CA PHE A 596 -5.69 -31.64 -6.02
C PHE A 596 -5.66 -32.56 -4.78
N TYR A 597 -6.77 -33.19 -4.42
CA TYR A 597 -6.73 -34.26 -3.42
C TYR A 597 -5.98 -35.46 -4.01
N PRO A 598 -4.90 -35.94 -3.36
CA PRO A 598 -4.24 -37.15 -3.82
C PRO A 598 -5.27 -38.26 -3.85
N ALA A 599 -5.23 -39.07 -4.91
CA ALA A 599 -6.05 -40.29 -4.96
C ALA A 599 -5.82 -41.04 -3.64
N PRO A 600 -6.89 -41.62 -3.06
CA PRO A 600 -6.72 -42.37 -1.83
C PRO A 600 -5.64 -43.42 -2.09
N LEU A 601 -4.58 -43.37 -1.23
CA LEU A 601 -3.50 -44.33 -1.28
C LEU A 601 -4.15 -45.70 -1.16
N GLN A 602 -4.19 -46.48 -2.27
CA GLN A 602 -4.56 -47.86 -2.17
C GLN A 602 -3.49 -48.54 -1.30
N PRO A 603 -3.86 -49.23 -0.24
CA PRO A 603 -2.88 -49.96 0.55
C PRO A 603 -2.21 -50.95 -0.39
N GLU A 604 -0.90 -50.81 -0.57
CA GLU A 604 -0.14 -51.81 -1.31
C GLU A 604 -0.35 -53.17 -0.64
N PRO A 605 -0.71 -54.23 -1.38
CA PRO A 605 -0.91 -55.54 -0.77
C PRO A 605 0.44 -56.01 -0.21
N GLY A 606 0.63 -55.95 1.09
CA GLY A 606 1.70 -56.65 1.78
C GLY A 606 2.78 -55.83 2.49
N GLU A 607 2.92 -54.53 2.27
CA GLU A 607 3.85 -53.70 3.10
C GLU A 607 3.09 -52.81 4.08
N GLY A 608 2.98 -53.31 5.26
CA GLY A 608 2.16 -52.73 6.30
C GLY A 608 2.55 -51.30 6.71
N ALA A 609 1.60 -50.66 7.33
CA ALA A 609 1.58 -49.29 7.91
C ALA A 609 2.86 -48.83 8.65
N ARG A 610 3.86 -49.68 8.82
CA ARG A 610 5.16 -49.38 9.46
C ARG A 610 6.07 -48.51 8.57
N SER A 611 6.04 -48.64 7.25
CA SER A 611 6.89 -47.84 6.36
C SER A 611 6.40 -46.40 6.18
N GLN A 612 5.08 -46.19 6.16
CA GLN A 612 4.50 -44.85 6.07
C GLN A 612 4.67 -44.03 7.35
N ARG A 613 4.56 -44.66 8.51
CA ARG A 613 4.79 -44.01 9.81
C ARG A 613 6.25 -43.55 9.96
N ARG A 614 7.23 -44.32 9.51
CA ARG A 614 8.65 -43.93 9.50
C ARG A 614 8.93 -42.78 8.50
N LYS A 615 8.21 -42.67 7.37
CA LYS A 615 8.36 -41.55 6.43
C LYS A 615 7.69 -40.27 6.93
N LEU A 616 6.63 -40.36 7.74
CA LEU A 616 6.02 -39.20 8.40
C LEU A 616 6.86 -38.72 9.60
N GLU A 617 7.37 -39.66 10.41
CA GLU A 617 8.25 -39.36 11.56
C GLU A 617 9.61 -38.81 11.12
N ALA A 618 10.06 -39.06 9.91
CA ALA A 618 11.27 -38.48 9.32
C ALA A 618 11.04 -37.12 8.63
N LYS A 619 9.79 -36.65 8.53
CA LYS A 619 9.42 -35.34 7.98
C LYS A 619 8.86 -34.37 9.03
N LEU A 620 8.65 -34.82 10.25
CA LEU A 620 8.41 -34.02 11.46
C LEU A 620 9.71 -33.88 12.26
#